data_6d389bb2757cdcbcb43ed2984830f4a7
#
_entry.id   6d389bb2757cdcbcb43ed2984830f4a7
#
_cell.length_a   1.000
_cell.length_b   1.000
_cell.length_c   1.000
_cell.angle_alpha   90.00
_cell.angle_beta   90.00
_cell.angle_gamma   90.00
#
_symmetry.space_group_name_H-M   'P 1'
#
loop_
_entity.id
_entity.type
_entity.pdbx_description
1 polymer ?
#
loop_
_entity_poly.entity_id
_entity_poly.type
_entity_poly.pdbx_seq_one_letter_code
_entity_poly.pdbx_strand_id
1 'polypeptide(L)'
;MVAALPPQRFLAGERGCGDPLPDVELRVTTDGSLDVRTQRHALAFWCPDQPDQLQRLVDDSGWWRSGDRATLRPGLEILGRRDTAIHSGGETVFPEQLEARLQMFIQRSCLPVQALLLLGEDDPEWGQRLVALVRTSDPTVLQQLQRHTDSWPVAERPRRWLSCPDLEPSAEGKWQRRRWREWLERLDLSDG
;
A
#
# COMPACT_ATOMS: atom_id res chain seq x y z
N MET A 1 7.22 -12.62 -11.65
CA MET A 1 5.75 -12.88 -11.72
C MET A 1 5.48 -14.19 -11.02
N VAL A 2 4.50 -14.24 -10.11
CA VAL A 2 4.17 -15.45 -9.31
C VAL A 2 2.73 -15.94 -9.54
N ALA A 3 1.86 -15.07 -10.03
CA ALA A 3 0.47 -15.39 -10.39
C ALA A 3 0.08 -14.62 -11.66
N ALA A 4 -0.96 -15.06 -12.33
CA ALA A 4 -1.50 -14.42 -13.52
C ALA A 4 -3.02 -14.53 -13.57
N LEU A 5 -3.68 -13.42 -13.89
CA LEU A 5 -5.09 -13.39 -14.22
C LEU A 5 -5.22 -13.47 -15.75
N PRO A 6 -5.85 -14.51 -16.29
CA PRO A 6 -6.05 -14.64 -17.73
C PRO A 6 -6.83 -13.46 -18.31
N PRO A 7 -6.50 -13.01 -19.55
CA PRO A 7 -7.16 -11.86 -20.17
C PRO A 7 -8.70 -11.97 -20.23
N GLN A 8 -9.22 -13.18 -20.50
CA GLN A 8 -10.67 -13.40 -20.57
C GLN A 8 -11.35 -13.19 -19.22
N ARG A 9 -10.73 -13.61 -18.10
CA ARG A 9 -11.25 -13.41 -16.75
C ARG A 9 -11.18 -11.93 -16.36
N PHE A 10 -10.06 -11.25 -16.71
CA PHE A 10 -9.94 -9.81 -16.51
C PHE A 10 -11.01 -9.01 -17.26
N LEU A 11 -11.26 -9.34 -18.54
CA LEU A 11 -12.29 -8.69 -19.37
C LEU A 11 -13.71 -9.00 -18.86
N ALA A 12 -13.91 -10.15 -18.21
CA ALA A 12 -15.16 -10.49 -17.52
C ALA A 12 -15.35 -9.75 -16.19
N GLY A 13 -14.40 -8.87 -15.81
CA GLY A 13 -14.49 -8.05 -14.61
C GLY A 13 -13.89 -8.65 -13.35
N GLU A 14 -13.22 -9.82 -13.46
CA GLU A 14 -12.50 -10.39 -12.32
C GLU A 14 -11.34 -9.50 -11.90
N ARG A 15 -11.07 -9.47 -10.59
CA ARG A 15 -10.04 -8.65 -9.95
C ARG A 15 -8.99 -9.54 -9.29
N GLY A 16 -7.89 -8.94 -8.84
CA GLY A 16 -6.79 -9.63 -8.18
C GLY A 16 -5.68 -10.04 -9.14
N CYS A 17 -4.79 -10.90 -8.66
CA CYS A 17 -3.62 -11.35 -9.41
C CYS A 17 -3.84 -12.67 -10.17
N GLY A 18 -5.03 -13.27 -10.03
CA GLY A 18 -5.35 -14.58 -10.64
C GLY A 18 -4.76 -15.76 -9.88
N ASP A 19 -4.49 -16.82 -10.63
CA ASP A 19 -4.01 -18.09 -10.08
C ASP A 19 -2.47 -18.15 -10.07
N PRO A 20 -1.86 -18.92 -9.14
CA PRO A 20 -0.42 -19.17 -9.17
C PRO A 20 0.03 -19.75 -10.49
N LEU A 21 1.23 -19.41 -10.94
CA LEU A 21 1.85 -20.09 -12.09
C LEU A 21 2.17 -21.55 -11.72
N PRO A 22 2.26 -22.47 -12.71
CA PRO A 22 2.39 -23.91 -12.46
C PRO A 22 3.58 -24.32 -11.59
N ASP A 23 4.65 -23.53 -11.58
CA ASP A 23 5.87 -23.75 -10.81
C ASP A 23 5.95 -22.91 -9.52
N VAL A 24 4.83 -22.31 -9.11
CA VAL A 24 4.74 -21.44 -7.93
C VAL A 24 3.74 -22.01 -6.94
N GLU A 25 4.21 -22.18 -5.72
CA GLU A 25 3.34 -22.45 -4.57
C GLU A 25 3.18 -21.18 -3.73
N LEU A 26 1.95 -20.89 -3.35
CA LEU A 26 1.60 -19.76 -2.50
C LEU A 26 0.94 -20.27 -1.22
N ARG A 27 1.27 -19.63 -0.10
CA ARG A 27 0.51 -19.79 1.14
C ARG A 27 0.33 -18.45 1.82
N VAL A 28 -0.79 -18.29 2.49
CA VAL A 28 -1.04 -17.17 3.40
C VAL A 28 -0.97 -17.69 4.81
N THR A 29 -0.11 -17.11 5.62
CA THR A 29 0.09 -17.48 7.03
C THR A 29 -1.05 -16.95 7.91
N THR A 30 -1.12 -17.37 9.15
CA THR A 30 -2.17 -16.95 10.10
C THR A 30 -2.19 -15.45 10.35
N ASP A 31 -1.03 -14.78 10.23
CA ASP A 31 -0.91 -13.31 10.29
C ASP A 31 -1.21 -12.62 8.95
N GLY A 32 -1.66 -13.37 7.93
CA GLY A 32 -2.01 -12.86 6.61
C GLY A 32 -0.81 -12.57 5.69
N SER A 33 0.42 -12.97 6.07
CA SER A 33 1.60 -12.77 5.23
C SER A 33 1.63 -13.73 4.06
N LEU A 34 2.03 -13.25 2.90
CA LEU A 34 2.22 -14.06 1.70
C LEU A 34 3.62 -14.67 1.69
N ASP A 35 3.69 -15.99 1.71
CA ASP A 35 4.90 -16.75 1.44
C ASP A 35 4.82 -17.37 0.05
N VAL A 36 5.95 -17.38 -0.65
CA VAL A 36 6.09 -17.86 -2.03
C VAL A 36 7.18 -18.93 -2.09
N ARG A 37 6.91 -20.05 -2.73
CA ARG A 37 7.89 -21.09 -3.03
C ARG A 37 7.98 -21.31 -4.54
N THR A 38 9.17 -21.18 -5.10
CA THR A 38 9.46 -21.40 -6.52
C THR A 38 10.95 -21.62 -6.71
N GLN A 39 11.35 -22.27 -7.78
CA GLN A 39 12.77 -22.43 -8.13
C GLN A 39 13.36 -21.19 -8.83
N ARG A 40 12.54 -20.18 -9.16
CA ARG A 40 12.93 -18.96 -9.90
C ARG A 40 13.28 -17.79 -9.01
N HIS A 41 13.40 -17.97 -7.68
CA HIS A 41 13.82 -16.89 -6.78
C HIS A 41 15.34 -16.63 -6.84
N ALA A 42 15.77 -15.45 -6.37
CA ALA A 42 17.18 -15.18 -6.13
C ALA A 42 17.71 -16.06 -4.99
N LEU A 43 18.99 -16.35 -5.01
CA LEU A 43 19.64 -17.19 -3.99
C LEU A 43 19.75 -16.46 -2.65
N ALA A 44 20.01 -15.14 -2.69
CA ALA A 44 20.24 -14.33 -1.52
C ALA A 44 20.01 -12.84 -1.81
N PHE A 45 19.90 -12.05 -0.74
CA PHE A 45 20.02 -10.60 -0.78
C PHE A 45 21.47 -10.20 -0.60
N TRP A 46 21.87 -9.18 -1.33
CA TRP A 46 23.11 -8.45 -1.09
C TRP A 46 22.77 -7.12 -0.37
N CYS A 47 23.41 -6.90 0.79
CA CYS A 47 23.23 -5.68 1.56
C CYS A 47 24.43 -4.76 1.35
N PRO A 48 24.29 -3.52 0.85
CA PRO A 48 25.39 -2.58 0.66
C PRO A 48 26.18 -2.29 1.93
N ASP A 49 25.50 -2.25 3.08
CA ASP A 49 26.12 -2.00 4.39
C ASP A 49 26.90 -3.21 4.95
N GLN A 50 26.73 -4.38 4.38
CA GLN A 50 27.38 -5.64 4.76
C GLN A 50 27.75 -6.44 3.50
N PRO A 51 28.66 -5.94 2.66
CA PRO A 51 28.91 -6.50 1.32
C PRO A 51 29.43 -7.94 1.33
N ASP A 52 30.05 -8.38 2.44
CA ASP A 52 30.60 -9.73 2.60
C ASP A 52 29.57 -10.74 3.15
N GLN A 53 28.33 -10.29 3.45
CA GLN A 53 27.28 -11.14 4.00
C GLN A 53 26.11 -11.26 3.02
N LEU A 54 25.90 -12.46 2.50
CA LEU A 54 24.72 -12.79 1.73
C LEU A 54 23.62 -13.31 2.67
N GLN A 55 22.49 -12.62 2.72
CA GLN A 55 21.32 -13.08 3.47
C GLN A 55 20.48 -14.00 2.59
N ARG A 56 20.24 -15.24 3.02
CA ARG A 56 19.39 -16.17 2.29
C ARG A 56 17.99 -15.57 2.13
N LEU A 57 17.45 -15.67 0.91
CA LEU A 57 16.11 -15.19 0.59
C LEU A 57 15.02 -16.09 1.18
N VAL A 58 15.26 -17.39 1.20
CA VAL A 58 14.29 -18.41 1.58
C VAL A 58 14.66 -19.08 2.91
N ASP A 59 13.65 -19.58 3.61
CA ASP A 59 13.84 -20.46 4.77
C ASP A 59 14.35 -21.86 4.37
N ASP A 60 14.59 -22.74 5.34
CA ASP A 60 15.10 -24.10 5.11
C ASP A 60 14.13 -24.99 4.33
N SER A 61 12.85 -24.61 4.27
CA SER A 61 11.80 -25.29 3.49
C SER A 61 11.59 -24.67 2.11
N GLY A 62 12.41 -23.69 1.72
CA GLY A 62 12.37 -23.02 0.42
C GLY A 62 11.28 -21.95 0.27
N TRP A 63 10.69 -21.48 1.37
CA TRP A 63 9.71 -20.40 1.34
C TRP A 63 10.37 -19.04 1.50
N TRP A 64 9.96 -18.12 0.64
CA TRP A 64 10.28 -16.69 0.72
C TRP A 64 9.09 -15.91 1.24
N ARG A 65 9.31 -15.14 2.32
CA ARG A 65 8.33 -14.18 2.82
C ARG A 65 8.39 -12.89 2.01
N SER A 66 7.36 -12.63 1.19
CA SER A 66 7.37 -11.52 0.23
C SER A 66 7.31 -10.12 0.88
N GLY A 67 6.87 -10.03 2.12
CA GLY A 67 6.57 -8.77 2.80
C GLY A 67 5.18 -8.22 2.46
N ASP A 68 4.41 -8.92 1.64
CA ASP A 68 3.03 -8.56 1.31
C ASP A 68 2.03 -9.27 2.22
N ARG A 69 0.87 -8.65 2.42
CA ARG A 69 -0.33 -9.27 2.97
C ARG A 69 -1.24 -9.64 1.82
N ALA A 70 -1.86 -10.81 1.89
CA ALA A 70 -2.67 -11.32 0.80
C ALA A 70 -3.83 -12.20 1.26
N THR A 71 -4.77 -12.46 0.34
CA THR A 71 -5.74 -13.56 0.41
C THR A 71 -5.57 -14.47 -0.82
N LEU A 72 -6.01 -15.73 -0.70
CA LEU A 72 -5.94 -16.74 -1.77
C LEU A 72 -7.32 -17.20 -2.24
N ARG A 73 -8.39 -16.52 -1.87
CA ARG A 73 -9.75 -16.89 -2.29
C ARG A 73 -10.51 -15.67 -2.80
N PRO A 74 -11.06 -15.72 -4.05
CA PRO A 74 -11.08 -16.84 -5.02
C PRO A 74 -9.74 -17.07 -5.76
N GLY A 75 -8.79 -16.16 -5.74
CA GLY A 75 -7.44 -16.21 -6.29
C GLY A 75 -6.49 -15.37 -5.43
N LEU A 76 -5.27 -15.17 -5.89
CA LEU A 76 -4.32 -14.29 -5.20
C LEU A 76 -4.80 -12.83 -5.30
N GLU A 77 -5.02 -12.23 -4.14
CA GLU A 77 -5.25 -10.79 -4.01
C GLU A 77 -4.24 -10.20 -3.01
N ILE A 78 -3.50 -9.20 -3.42
CA ILE A 78 -2.57 -8.47 -2.56
C ILE A 78 -3.35 -7.38 -1.84
N LEU A 79 -3.32 -7.41 -0.51
CA LEU A 79 -3.98 -6.42 0.34
C LEU A 79 -3.12 -5.18 0.53
N GLY A 80 -1.79 -5.34 0.57
CA GLY A 80 -0.82 -4.27 0.73
C GLY A 80 0.49 -4.79 1.31
N ARG A 81 1.42 -3.88 1.55
CA ARG A 81 2.71 -4.17 2.16
C ARG A 81 2.58 -4.18 3.68
N ARG A 82 3.33 -5.06 4.35
CA ARG A 82 3.41 -5.08 5.83
C ARG A 82 4.05 -3.81 6.40
N ASP A 83 5.07 -3.31 5.71
CA ASP A 83 5.86 -2.14 6.12
C ASP A 83 5.11 -0.82 5.90
N THR A 84 4.02 -0.83 5.12
CA THR A 84 3.15 0.33 4.90
C THR A 84 1.80 0.23 5.60
N ALA A 85 1.48 -0.95 6.17
CA ALA A 85 0.24 -1.15 6.91
C ALA A 85 0.15 -0.19 8.12
N ILE A 86 -1.03 0.37 8.34
CA ILE A 86 -1.34 1.31 9.41
C ILE A 86 -2.19 0.59 10.44
N HIS A 87 -1.79 0.69 11.71
CA HIS A 87 -2.54 0.10 12.82
C HIS A 87 -3.35 1.18 13.53
N SER A 88 -4.65 1.23 13.24
CA SER A 88 -5.56 2.26 13.73
C SER A 88 -6.70 1.65 14.54
N GLY A 89 -6.77 1.95 15.82
CA GLY A 89 -7.86 1.51 16.70
C GLY A 89 -7.99 -0.02 16.80
N GLY A 90 -6.89 -0.77 16.69
CA GLY A 90 -6.87 -2.23 16.68
C GLY A 90 -7.13 -2.87 15.30
N GLU A 91 -7.42 -2.08 14.28
CA GLU A 91 -7.58 -2.54 12.90
C GLU A 91 -6.31 -2.34 12.09
N THR A 92 -6.07 -3.23 11.12
CA THR A 92 -4.97 -3.08 10.16
C THR A 92 -5.53 -2.52 8.84
N VAL A 93 -5.06 -1.35 8.46
CA VAL A 93 -5.48 -0.62 7.27
C VAL A 93 -4.35 -0.62 6.25
N PHE A 94 -4.68 -0.86 4.98
CA PHE A 94 -3.72 -0.84 3.87
C PHE A 94 -3.94 0.42 3.04
N PRO A 95 -3.04 1.42 3.13
CA PRO A 95 -3.19 2.69 2.43
C PRO A 95 -3.38 2.53 0.93
N GLU A 96 -2.71 1.56 0.32
CA GLU A 96 -2.76 1.30 -1.12
C GLU A 96 -4.18 0.94 -1.60
N GLN A 97 -4.95 0.21 -0.80
CA GLN A 97 -6.33 -0.13 -1.13
C GLN A 97 -7.24 1.11 -1.07
N LEU A 98 -7.04 1.94 -0.05
CA LEU A 98 -7.81 3.18 0.12
C LEU A 98 -7.44 4.21 -0.96
N GLU A 99 -6.16 4.31 -1.31
CA GLU A 99 -5.69 5.13 -2.43
C GLU A 99 -6.35 4.70 -3.75
N ALA A 100 -6.42 3.39 -4.01
CA ALA A 100 -7.11 2.86 -5.19
C ALA A 100 -8.62 3.20 -5.20
N ARG A 101 -9.29 3.12 -4.04
CA ARG A 101 -10.70 3.51 -3.89
C ARG A 101 -10.89 5.02 -4.16
N LEU A 102 -10.04 5.86 -3.59
CA LEU A 102 -10.06 7.31 -3.84
C LEU A 102 -9.76 7.64 -5.30
N GLN A 103 -8.79 6.95 -5.91
CA GLN A 103 -8.46 7.17 -7.31
C GLN A 103 -9.63 6.86 -8.25
N MET A 104 -10.39 5.79 -7.96
CA MET A 104 -11.61 5.50 -8.72
C MET A 104 -12.67 6.60 -8.57
N PHE A 105 -12.84 7.15 -7.38
CA PHE A 105 -13.76 8.27 -7.15
C PHE A 105 -13.29 9.54 -7.88
N ILE A 106 -12.01 9.89 -7.77
CA ILE A 106 -11.39 11.03 -8.46
C ILE A 106 -11.63 10.95 -9.97
N GLN A 107 -11.39 9.79 -10.58
CA GLN A 107 -11.60 9.57 -12.01
C GLN A 107 -13.09 9.70 -12.41
N ARG A 108 -13.98 9.06 -11.65
CA ARG A 108 -15.43 9.10 -11.94
C ARG A 108 -16.03 10.51 -11.80
N SER A 109 -15.51 11.29 -10.87
CA SER A 109 -15.96 12.66 -10.60
C SER A 109 -15.17 13.72 -11.35
N CYS A 110 -14.22 13.32 -12.19
CA CYS A 110 -13.33 14.20 -12.96
C CYS A 110 -12.65 15.28 -12.09
N LEU A 111 -12.23 14.91 -10.86
CA LEU A 111 -11.59 15.86 -9.95
C LEU A 111 -10.16 16.17 -10.39
N PRO A 112 -9.71 17.46 -10.33
CA PRO A 112 -8.37 17.88 -10.75
C PRO A 112 -7.30 17.53 -9.69
N VAL A 113 -7.12 16.23 -9.39
CA VAL A 113 -6.09 15.70 -8.51
C VAL A 113 -4.91 15.19 -9.33
N GLN A 114 -3.73 15.74 -9.11
CA GLN A 114 -2.49 15.31 -9.75
C GLN A 114 -1.81 14.18 -9.00
N ALA A 115 -1.89 14.20 -7.65
CA ALA A 115 -1.30 13.16 -6.80
C ALA A 115 -2.08 13.02 -5.49
N LEU A 116 -2.11 11.81 -4.96
CA LEU A 116 -2.71 11.48 -3.66
C LEU A 116 -1.89 10.40 -2.98
N LEU A 117 -1.61 10.58 -1.70
CA LEU A 117 -0.87 9.63 -0.87
C LEU A 117 -1.50 9.58 0.52
N LEU A 118 -1.71 8.37 1.04
CA LEU A 118 -2.16 8.15 2.41
C LEU A 118 -1.00 7.69 3.27
N LEU A 119 -0.84 8.30 4.44
CA LEU A 119 0.19 7.97 5.42
C LEU A 119 -0.43 7.71 6.79
N GLY A 120 0.27 6.91 7.62
CA GLY A 120 -0.02 6.82 9.04
C GLY A 120 0.74 7.90 9.80
N GLU A 121 0.04 8.59 10.67
CA GLU A 121 0.54 9.52 11.68
C GLU A 121 0.29 8.93 13.06
N ASP A 122 1.25 9.03 13.97
CA ASP A 122 1.12 8.48 15.31
C ASP A 122 0.02 9.20 16.10
N ASP A 123 -0.81 8.44 16.79
CA ASP A 123 -1.93 8.94 17.60
C ASP A 123 -1.95 8.21 18.95
N PRO A 124 -1.98 8.96 20.08
CA PRO A 124 -1.86 8.37 21.41
C PRO A 124 -3.04 7.46 21.80
N GLU A 125 -4.21 7.65 21.20
CA GLU A 125 -5.41 6.88 21.49
C GLU A 125 -5.57 5.70 20.51
N TRP A 126 -5.24 5.92 19.25
CA TRP A 126 -5.51 4.98 18.16
C TRP A 126 -4.27 4.22 17.68
N GLY A 127 -3.10 4.51 18.24
CA GLY A 127 -1.82 4.02 17.74
C GLY A 127 -1.40 4.80 16.50
N GLN A 128 -2.18 4.69 15.41
CA GLN A 128 -1.98 5.51 14.22
C GLN A 128 -3.31 5.96 13.64
N ARG A 129 -3.28 7.12 12.94
CA ARG A 129 -4.39 7.63 12.15
C ARG A 129 -3.96 7.95 10.73
N LEU A 130 -4.90 7.84 9.80
CA LEU A 130 -4.65 8.18 8.41
C LEU A 130 -4.60 9.69 8.20
N VAL A 131 -3.59 10.13 7.43
CA VAL A 131 -3.46 11.47 6.88
C VAL A 131 -3.39 11.37 5.36
N ALA A 132 -4.12 12.24 4.68
CA ALA A 132 -4.12 12.34 3.22
C ALA A 132 -3.33 13.54 2.76
N LEU A 133 -2.29 13.30 1.96
CA LEU A 133 -1.57 14.33 1.21
C LEU A 133 -2.15 14.39 -0.21
N VAL A 134 -2.50 15.58 -0.67
CA VAL A 134 -3.14 15.77 -1.98
C VAL A 134 -2.47 16.91 -2.74
N ARG A 135 -2.08 16.65 -3.99
CA ARG A 135 -1.69 17.67 -4.94
C ARG A 135 -2.87 17.98 -5.86
N THR A 136 -3.38 19.18 -5.74
CA THR A 136 -4.49 19.70 -6.56
C THR A 136 -4.33 21.20 -6.77
N SER A 137 -4.81 21.70 -7.91
CA SER A 137 -4.92 23.13 -8.19
C SER A 137 -6.21 23.77 -7.63
N ASP A 138 -7.17 22.93 -7.19
CA ASP A 138 -8.46 23.38 -6.66
C ASP A 138 -8.62 22.98 -5.17
N PRO A 139 -8.55 23.95 -4.24
CA PRO A 139 -8.67 23.68 -2.81
C PRO A 139 -10.01 23.03 -2.40
N THR A 140 -11.08 23.19 -3.21
CA THR A 140 -12.40 22.63 -2.90
C THR A 140 -12.41 21.10 -3.02
N VAL A 141 -11.45 20.54 -3.73
CA VAL A 141 -11.28 19.08 -3.91
C VAL A 141 -11.05 18.37 -2.58
N LEU A 142 -10.27 18.97 -1.67
CA LEU A 142 -10.03 18.36 -0.36
C LEU A 142 -11.33 18.09 0.39
N GLN A 143 -12.23 19.07 0.38
CA GLN A 143 -13.55 18.93 1.04
C GLN A 143 -14.42 17.87 0.35
N GLN A 144 -14.33 17.73 -0.97
CA GLN A 144 -15.07 16.71 -1.72
C GLN A 144 -14.58 15.31 -1.39
N LEU A 145 -13.24 15.12 -1.34
CA LEU A 145 -12.62 13.86 -0.94
C LEU A 145 -12.95 13.50 0.52
N GLN A 146 -12.88 14.47 1.42
CA GLN A 146 -13.25 14.29 2.82
C GLN A 146 -14.70 13.80 2.95
N ARG A 147 -15.66 14.51 2.36
CA ARG A 147 -17.08 14.11 2.38
C ARG A 147 -17.29 12.72 1.78
N HIS A 148 -16.56 12.35 0.73
CA HIS A 148 -16.65 11.01 0.15
C HIS A 148 -16.24 9.93 1.14
N THR A 149 -15.25 10.21 2.00
CA THR A 149 -14.77 9.25 3.01
C THR A 149 -15.57 9.26 4.31
N ASP A 150 -16.50 10.19 4.53
CA ASP A 150 -17.28 10.28 5.78
C ASP A 150 -18.10 9.01 6.08
N SER A 151 -18.47 8.26 5.06
CA SER A 151 -19.19 6.98 5.18
C SER A 151 -18.28 5.76 5.38
N TRP A 152 -16.96 5.92 5.31
CA TRP A 152 -16.02 4.81 5.48
C TRP A 152 -15.90 4.39 6.95
N PRO A 153 -15.41 3.17 7.25
CA PRO A 153 -15.05 2.77 8.61
C PRO A 153 -14.11 3.79 9.25
N VAL A 154 -14.20 3.99 10.56
CA VAL A 154 -13.45 5.06 11.25
C VAL A 154 -11.94 4.90 11.09
N ALA A 155 -11.43 3.67 11.13
CA ALA A 155 -10.02 3.37 10.93
C ALA A 155 -9.51 3.68 9.51
N GLU A 156 -10.42 3.66 8.51
CA GLU A 156 -10.10 3.92 7.10
C GLU A 156 -10.27 5.39 6.69
N ARG A 157 -10.77 6.25 7.59
CA ARG A 157 -10.97 7.69 7.29
C ARG A 157 -9.72 8.48 7.52
N PRO A 158 -9.24 9.24 6.52
CA PRO A 158 -8.20 10.23 6.78
C PRO A 158 -8.67 11.27 7.78
N ARG A 159 -7.93 11.44 8.89
CA ARG A 159 -8.21 12.40 9.94
C ARG A 159 -7.86 13.82 9.50
N ARG A 160 -6.80 13.94 8.72
CA ARG A 160 -6.30 15.22 8.18
C ARG A 160 -6.19 15.11 6.65
N TRP A 161 -6.50 16.22 6.01
CA TRP A 161 -6.37 16.39 4.55
C TRP A 161 -5.47 17.60 4.31
N LEU A 162 -4.30 17.38 3.75
CA LEU A 162 -3.27 18.38 3.57
C LEU A 162 -3.02 18.63 2.08
N SER A 163 -3.01 19.91 1.70
CA SER A 163 -2.53 20.31 0.38
C SER A 163 -1.01 20.22 0.36
N CYS A 164 -0.48 19.47 -0.59
CA CYS A 164 0.95 19.27 -0.76
C CYS A 164 1.33 19.50 -2.23
N PRO A 165 1.69 20.74 -2.62
CA PRO A 165 1.98 21.10 -4.01
C PRO A 165 3.12 20.28 -4.63
N ASP A 166 4.10 19.90 -3.83
CA ASP A 166 5.29 19.16 -4.25
C ASP A 166 5.11 17.63 -4.19
N LEU A 167 3.89 17.16 -3.89
CA LEU A 167 3.62 15.72 -3.78
C LEU A 167 3.78 15.03 -5.14
N GLU A 168 4.77 14.17 -5.24
CA GLU A 168 5.04 13.39 -6.45
C GLU A 168 5.70 12.04 -6.14
N PRO A 169 5.47 11.02 -6.96
CA PRO A 169 6.24 9.79 -6.91
C PRO A 169 7.67 10.02 -7.39
N SER A 170 8.57 9.07 -7.18
CA SER A 170 9.91 9.08 -7.78
C SER A 170 9.83 9.00 -9.32
N ALA A 171 10.94 9.24 -10.01
CA ALA A 171 11.04 9.12 -11.46
C ALA A 171 10.63 7.73 -11.99
N GLU A 172 10.78 6.69 -11.17
CA GLU A 172 10.33 5.32 -11.46
C GLU A 172 8.85 5.06 -11.11
N GLY A 173 8.10 6.11 -10.75
CA GLY A 173 6.69 6.02 -10.39
C GLY A 173 6.40 5.42 -9.01
N LYS A 174 7.40 5.33 -8.12
CA LYS A 174 7.25 4.74 -6.78
C LYS A 174 7.08 5.81 -5.72
N TRP A 175 6.15 5.58 -4.80
CA TRP A 175 5.98 6.43 -3.63
C TRP A 175 7.12 6.23 -2.62
N GLN A 176 7.85 7.29 -2.33
CA GLN A 176 8.85 7.34 -1.25
C GLN A 176 8.15 7.72 0.07
N ARG A 177 7.33 6.80 0.63
CA ARG A 177 6.49 7.06 1.80
C ARG A 177 7.30 7.57 3.01
N ARG A 178 8.55 7.11 3.18
CA ARG A 178 9.44 7.60 4.24
C ARG A 178 9.71 9.11 4.09
N ARG A 179 10.06 9.60 2.89
CA ARG A 179 10.28 11.02 2.62
C ARG A 179 9.07 11.87 3.00
N TRP A 180 7.87 11.38 2.70
CA TRP A 180 6.63 12.11 2.95
C TRP A 180 6.19 12.03 4.42
N ARG A 181 6.56 11.01 5.18
CA ARG A 181 6.43 11.00 6.64
C ARG A 181 7.35 12.04 7.28
N GLU A 182 8.62 12.08 6.90
CA GLU A 182 9.57 13.10 7.38
C GLU A 182 9.13 14.54 7.03
N TRP A 183 8.43 14.70 5.89
CA TRP A 183 7.82 15.99 5.52
C TRP A 183 6.67 16.35 6.48
N LEU A 184 5.79 15.40 6.77
CA LEU A 184 4.64 15.57 7.67
C LEU A 184 5.11 15.95 9.10
N GLU A 185 6.09 15.21 9.64
CA GLU A 185 6.69 15.49 10.95
C GLU A 185 7.25 16.92 11.04
N ARG A 186 7.90 17.41 9.99
CA ARG A 186 8.42 18.79 9.94
C ARG A 186 7.32 19.83 9.91
N LEU A 187 6.20 19.54 9.26
CA LEU A 187 5.05 20.45 9.22
C LEU A 187 4.47 20.63 10.62
N ASP A 188 4.30 19.54 11.37
CA ASP A 188 3.74 19.56 12.72
C ASP A 188 4.65 20.31 13.72
N LEU A 189 5.98 20.25 13.53
CA LEU A 189 6.94 21.00 14.34
C LEU A 189 6.92 22.52 14.04
N SER A 190 6.43 22.94 12.88
CA SER A 190 6.35 24.34 12.48
C SER A 190 5.06 25.03 12.93
N ASP A 191 4.02 24.27 13.24
CA ASP A 191 2.70 24.76 13.63
C ASP A 191 2.50 24.77 15.18
N GLY A 192 3.49 24.30 15.96
CA GLY A 192 3.49 24.26 17.45
C GLY A 192 4.45 25.28 18.04
#